data_6eee32cd119d43889d0c54c6c746eaa9
#
_entry.id   6eee32cd119d43889d0c54c6c746eaa9
#
_cell.length_a   1.000
_cell.length_b   1.000
_cell.length_c   1.000
_cell.angle_alpha   90.00
_cell.angle_beta   90.00
_cell.angle_gamma   90.00
#
_symmetry.space_group_name_H-M   'P 1'
#
loop_
_entity.id
_entity.type
_entity.pdbx_description
1 polymer ?
#
loop_
_entity_poly.entity_id
_entity_poly.type
_entity_poly.pdbx_seq_one_letter_code
_entity_poly.pdbx_strand_id
1 'polypeptide(L)'
;MARSRSPDSIKAEQLYHSGMSLVDIAKKLKKPDSTVRRWKSTQDWDNKGERSDKEPEHIPSVRKEIERKKKKAIAEDVRQVMNNPDLTDKQRLFCLCYIKSFNAVKAYQKAYGVGYNTAAVNGYRLLDNARIKAEIQRLKQNRLNREMLD
;
A
#
# COMPACT_ATOMS: atom_id res chain seq x y z
N MET A 1 -10.40 -18.79 -20.66
CA MET A 1 -10.68 -18.77 -22.12
C MET A 1 -10.76 -17.32 -22.60
N ALA A 2 -9.89 -16.92 -23.51
CA ALA A 2 -9.93 -15.59 -24.10
C ALA A 2 -11.18 -15.46 -24.99
N ARG A 3 -12.02 -14.46 -24.71
CA ARG A 3 -13.19 -14.17 -25.54
C ARG A 3 -12.73 -13.76 -26.94
N SER A 4 -13.25 -14.42 -28.00
CA SER A 4 -12.96 -14.05 -29.37
C SER A 4 -13.39 -12.59 -29.64
N ARG A 5 -12.57 -11.86 -30.40
CA ARG A 5 -12.85 -10.47 -30.75
C ARG A 5 -14.07 -10.43 -31.71
N SER A 6 -14.94 -9.43 -31.53
CA SER A 6 -16.07 -9.26 -32.43
C SER A 6 -15.60 -8.81 -33.84
N PRO A 7 -16.28 -9.21 -34.93
CA PRO A 7 -15.91 -8.76 -36.27
C PRO A 7 -15.89 -7.24 -36.44
N ASP A 8 -16.80 -6.55 -35.73
CA ASP A 8 -16.86 -5.09 -35.74
C ASP A 8 -15.66 -4.45 -35.05
N SER A 9 -15.11 -5.08 -34.01
CA SER A 9 -13.92 -4.54 -33.32
C SER A 9 -12.65 -4.68 -34.17
N ILE A 10 -12.56 -5.74 -34.97
CA ILE A 10 -11.46 -5.96 -35.94
C ILE A 10 -11.49 -4.91 -37.04
N LYS A 11 -12.70 -4.65 -37.60
CA LYS A 11 -12.89 -3.60 -38.61
C LYS A 11 -12.59 -2.21 -38.05
N ALA A 12 -12.99 -1.95 -36.81
CA ALA A 12 -12.71 -0.67 -36.14
C ALA A 12 -11.19 -0.45 -35.97
N GLU A 13 -10.44 -1.47 -35.58
CA GLU A 13 -8.98 -1.43 -35.46
C GLU A 13 -8.31 -1.14 -36.82
N GLN A 14 -8.76 -1.78 -37.91
CA GLN A 14 -8.23 -1.53 -39.26
C GLN A 14 -8.48 -0.08 -39.70
N LEU A 15 -9.69 0.45 -39.46
CA LEU A 15 -10.01 1.85 -39.76
C LEU A 15 -9.21 2.85 -38.93
N TYR A 16 -8.91 2.51 -37.68
CA TYR A 16 -8.05 3.32 -36.82
C TYR A 16 -6.61 3.40 -37.34
N HIS A 17 -6.04 2.27 -37.74
CA HIS A 17 -4.70 2.22 -38.32
C HIS A 17 -4.61 2.86 -39.72
N SER A 18 -5.76 3.02 -40.42
CA SER A 18 -5.82 3.82 -41.66
C SER A 18 -5.93 5.33 -41.45
N GLY A 19 -5.88 5.78 -40.19
CA GLY A 19 -5.88 7.20 -39.79
C GLY A 19 -7.27 7.80 -39.55
N MET A 20 -8.33 6.98 -39.47
CA MET A 20 -9.69 7.46 -39.24
C MET A 20 -9.91 7.80 -37.75
N SER A 21 -10.62 8.89 -37.46
CA SER A 21 -10.94 9.28 -36.09
C SER A 21 -11.92 8.29 -35.43
N LEU A 22 -11.83 8.15 -34.07
CA LEU A 22 -12.70 7.24 -33.31
C LEU A 22 -14.20 7.57 -33.52
N VAL A 23 -14.52 8.85 -33.64
CA VAL A 23 -15.88 9.35 -33.85
C VAL A 23 -16.40 8.91 -35.22
N ASP A 24 -15.57 9.00 -36.26
CA ASP A 24 -15.97 8.62 -37.64
C ASP A 24 -16.08 7.10 -37.77
N ILE A 25 -15.21 6.36 -37.06
CA ILE A 25 -15.32 4.88 -36.97
C ILE A 25 -16.64 4.50 -36.30
N ALA A 26 -17.02 5.16 -35.22
CA ALA A 26 -18.27 4.92 -34.52
C ALA A 26 -19.49 5.16 -35.42
N LYS A 27 -19.49 6.26 -36.18
CA LYS A 27 -20.53 6.57 -37.18
C LYS A 27 -20.58 5.53 -38.27
N LYS A 28 -19.43 5.14 -38.85
CA LYS A 28 -19.34 4.18 -39.96
C LYS A 28 -19.82 2.79 -39.59
N LEU A 29 -19.50 2.35 -38.35
CA LEU A 29 -19.89 1.04 -37.83
C LEU A 29 -21.26 1.06 -37.12
N LYS A 30 -21.92 2.22 -37.05
CA LYS A 30 -23.21 2.41 -36.35
C LYS A 30 -23.13 1.94 -34.89
N LYS A 31 -22.02 2.23 -34.20
CA LYS A 31 -21.78 1.88 -32.79
C LYS A 31 -21.59 3.14 -31.97
N PRO A 32 -21.92 3.12 -30.67
CA PRO A 32 -21.63 4.22 -29.79
C PRO A 32 -20.12 4.51 -29.74
N ASP A 33 -19.74 5.78 -29.68
CA ASP A 33 -18.33 6.22 -29.51
C ASP A 33 -17.65 5.59 -28.29
N SER A 34 -18.37 5.44 -27.20
CA SER A 34 -17.91 4.77 -25.98
C SER A 34 -17.48 3.31 -26.23
N THR A 35 -18.15 2.60 -27.13
CA THR A 35 -17.82 1.21 -27.50
C THR A 35 -16.51 1.16 -28.28
N VAL A 36 -16.30 2.08 -29.21
CA VAL A 36 -15.08 2.12 -30.03
C VAL A 36 -13.88 2.53 -29.17
N ARG A 37 -14.04 3.51 -28.26
CA ARG A 37 -13.02 3.89 -27.27
C ARG A 37 -12.66 2.74 -26.34
N ARG A 38 -13.65 1.98 -25.88
CA ARG A 38 -13.43 0.79 -25.07
C ARG A 38 -12.63 -0.28 -25.82
N TRP A 39 -12.95 -0.51 -27.10
CA TRP A 39 -12.18 -1.46 -27.92
C TRP A 39 -10.73 -1.01 -28.10
N LYS A 40 -10.50 0.28 -28.39
CA LYS A 40 -9.15 0.86 -28.45
C LYS A 40 -8.35 0.60 -27.18
N SER A 41 -8.94 0.87 -26.01
CA SER A 41 -8.28 0.69 -24.71
C SER A 41 -8.07 -0.78 -24.35
N THR A 42 -9.07 -1.65 -24.56
CA THR A 42 -8.98 -3.07 -24.16
C THR A 42 -8.15 -3.93 -25.13
N GLN A 43 -7.98 -3.47 -26.36
CA GLN A 43 -7.25 -4.19 -27.41
C GLN A 43 -5.92 -3.50 -27.77
N ASP A 44 -5.59 -2.42 -27.04
CA ASP A 44 -4.32 -1.71 -27.11
C ASP A 44 -3.87 -1.35 -28.54
N TRP A 45 -4.74 -0.64 -29.29
CA TRP A 45 -4.49 -0.33 -30.70
C TRP A 45 -3.31 0.59 -30.95
N ASP A 46 -2.87 1.35 -29.95
CA ASP A 46 -1.73 2.26 -30.06
C ASP A 46 -0.38 1.49 -30.06
N ASN A 47 -0.35 0.24 -29.59
CA ASN A 47 0.86 -0.56 -29.39
C ASN A 47 1.11 -1.64 -30.45
N LYS A 48 0.65 -1.45 -31.71
CA LYS A 48 1.02 -2.35 -32.82
C LYS A 48 2.34 -1.95 -33.50
N GLY A 49 3.38 -1.83 -32.71
CA GLY A 49 4.75 -1.74 -33.16
C GLY A 49 5.64 -2.36 -32.10
N GLU A 50 6.19 -3.54 -32.41
CA GLU A 50 7.15 -4.25 -31.57
C GLU A 50 6.60 -4.83 -30.25
N ARG A 51 6.05 -6.04 -30.34
CA ARG A 51 6.28 -6.98 -29.26
C ARG A 51 7.79 -7.30 -29.26
N SER A 52 8.59 -6.38 -28.80
CA SER A 52 9.85 -6.74 -28.16
C SER A 52 9.44 -7.43 -26.87
N ASP A 53 9.93 -8.63 -26.65
CA ASP A 53 9.87 -9.38 -25.39
C ASP A 53 10.69 -8.69 -24.30
N LYS A 54 10.48 -7.40 -24.13
CA LYS A 54 10.81 -6.66 -22.92
C LYS A 54 9.54 -6.68 -22.08
N GLU A 55 9.43 -7.72 -21.24
CA GLU A 55 8.69 -7.58 -19.99
C GLU A 55 8.96 -6.17 -19.46
N PRO A 56 7.91 -5.40 -19.07
CA PRO A 56 8.14 -4.15 -18.39
C PRO A 56 9.00 -4.51 -17.17
N GLU A 57 10.25 -4.05 -17.16
CA GLU A 57 11.18 -4.24 -16.04
C GLU A 57 10.46 -3.74 -14.79
N HIS A 58 9.94 -4.61 -14.20
CA HIS A 58 9.37 -4.96 -12.95
C HIS A 58 9.80 -4.07 -11.78
N ILE A 59 9.18 -2.90 -11.69
CA ILE A 59 9.05 -2.13 -10.46
C ILE A 59 8.49 -2.94 -9.25
N PRO A 60 7.78 -4.10 -9.42
CA PRO A 60 7.41 -4.97 -8.29
C PRO A 60 8.57 -5.57 -7.50
N SER A 61 9.77 -5.77 -8.05
CA SER A 61 10.88 -6.37 -7.29
C SER A 61 11.46 -5.40 -6.28
N VAL A 62 11.68 -4.14 -6.68
CA VAL A 62 12.17 -3.07 -5.80
C VAL A 62 11.17 -2.79 -4.69
N ARG A 63 9.87 -2.70 -5.04
CA ARG A 63 8.81 -2.48 -4.04
C ARG A 63 8.71 -3.62 -3.03
N LYS A 64 8.81 -4.87 -3.48
CA LYS A 64 8.83 -6.05 -2.59
C LYS A 64 10.08 -6.05 -1.69
N GLU A 65 11.22 -5.64 -2.21
CA GLU A 65 12.44 -5.58 -1.41
C GLU A 65 12.41 -4.47 -0.36
N ILE A 66 11.91 -3.28 -0.71
CA ILE A 66 11.68 -2.20 0.25
C ILE A 66 10.71 -2.67 1.34
N GLU A 67 9.61 -3.31 0.97
CA GLU A 67 8.63 -3.83 1.94
C GLU A 67 9.24 -4.91 2.84
N ARG A 68 10.10 -5.79 2.29
CA ARG A 68 10.84 -6.79 3.07
C ARG A 68 11.82 -6.15 4.04
N LYS A 69 12.55 -5.12 3.61
CA LYS A 69 13.47 -4.35 4.49
C LYS A 69 12.69 -3.64 5.60
N LYS A 70 11.55 -3.01 5.29
CA LYS A 70 10.66 -2.39 6.29
C LYS A 70 10.13 -3.41 7.29
N LYS A 71 9.67 -4.58 6.86
CA LYS A 71 9.21 -5.67 7.74
C LYS A 71 10.34 -6.18 8.65
N LYS A 72 11.56 -6.34 8.13
CA LYS A 72 12.71 -6.77 8.91
C LYS A 72 13.09 -5.74 9.98
N ALA A 73 13.11 -4.45 9.64
CA ALA A 73 13.41 -3.37 10.58
C ALA A 73 12.35 -3.25 11.70
N ILE A 74 11.06 -3.41 11.35
CA ILE A 74 9.96 -3.43 12.34
C ILE A 74 10.10 -4.64 13.28
N ALA A 75 10.45 -5.81 12.75
CA ALA A 75 10.67 -7.01 13.56
C ALA A 75 11.83 -6.84 14.54
N GLU A 76 12.90 -6.14 14.12
CA GLU A 76 14.03 -5.83 15.00
C GLU A 76 13.64 -4.86 16.11
N ASP A 77 12.86 -3.81 15.82
CA ASP A 77 12.34 -2.92 16.87
C ASP A 77 11.48 -3.67 17.89
N VAL A 78 10.59 -4.56 17.41
CA VAL A 78 9.77 -5.40 18.30
C VAL A 78 10.65 -6.25 19.20
N ARG A 79 11.68 -6.90 18.65
CA ARG A 79 12.60 -7.75 19.38
C ARG A 79 13.38 -6.95 20.45
N GLN A 80 13.86 -5.75 20.11
CA GLN A 80 14.56 -4.87 21.06
C GLN A 80 13.65 -4.43 22.21
N VAL A 81 12.40 -4.06 21.93
CA VAL A 81 11.41 -3.71 22.95
C VAL A 81 11.13 -4.90 23.88
N MET A 82 10.94 -6.09 23.29
CA MET A 82 10.65 -7.31 24.08
C MET A 82 11.81 -7.72 24.97
N ASN A 83 13.04 -7.41 24.60
CA ASN A 83 14.25 -7.69 25.38
C ASN A 83 14.61 -6.58 26.38
N ASN A 84 13.87 -5.48 26.44
CA ASN A 84 14.15 -4.39 27.39
C ASN A 84 13.82 -4.82 28.83
N PRO A 85 14.82 -4.98 29.72
CA PRO A 85 14.60 -5.46 31.07
C PRO A 85 13.90 -4.44 31.99
N ASP A 86 13.94 -3.15 31.64
CA ASP A 86 13.38 -2.07 32.45
C ASP A 86 11.86 -1.94 32.37
N LEU A 87 11.24 -2.67 31.42
CA LEU A 87 9.82 -2.63 31.17
C LEU A 87 9.17 -4.01 31.43
N THR A 88 7.98 -3.97 32.03
CA THR A 88 7.14 -5.17 32.14
C THR A 88 6.56 -5.56 30.78
N ASP A 89 6.13 -6.82 30.62
CA ASP A 89 5.55 -7.32 29.37
C ASP A 89 4.37 -6.48 28.86
N LYS A 90 3.51 -6.06 29.78
CA LYS A 90 2.38 -5.18 29.46
C LYS A 90 2.83 -3.77 29.03
N GLN A 91 3.88 -3.25 29.62
CA GLN A 91 4.48 -1.96 29.24
C GLN A 91 5.16 -2.04 27.88
N ARG A 92 5.86 -3.14 27.58
CA ARG A 92 6.44 -3.41 26.24
C ARG A 92 5.35 -3.45 25.19
N LEU A 93 4.27 -4.19 25.45
CA LEU A 93 3.13 -4.28 24.55
C LEU A 93 2.44 -2.92 24.36
N PHE A 94 2.34 -2.13 25.43
CA PHE A 94 1.81 -0.77 25.36
C PHE A 94 2.64 0.11 24.42
N CYS A 95 3.96 0.13 24.55
CA CYS A 95 4.86 0.90 23.67
C CYS A 95 4.67 0.52 22.21
N LEU A 96 4.61 -0.79 21.88
CA LEU A 96 4.40 -1.28 20.53
C LEU A 96 3.02 -0.92 19.96
N CYS A 97 1.98 -0.97 20.78
CA CYS A 97 0.64 -0.56 20.40
C CYS A 97 0.53 0.96 20.20
N TYR A 98 1.19 1.71 21.07
CA TYR A 98 1.18 3.18 20.99
C TYR A 98 1.86 3.69 19.72
N ILE A 99 3.02 3.15 19.35
CA ILE A 99 3.73 3.58 18.13
C ILE A 99 2.94 3.32 16.84
N LYS A 100 2.01 2.35 16.86
CA LYS A 100 1.13 2.05 15.70
C LYS A 100 -0.04 3.01 15.58
N SER A 101 -0.62 3.45 16.70
CA SER A 101 -1.88 4.21 16.71
C SER A 101 -1.73 5.64 17.19
N PHE A 102 -0.64 5.98 17.89
CA PHE A 102 -0.43 7.23 18.62
C PHE A 102 -1.60 7.60 19.56
N ASN A 103 -2.31 6.57 20.03
CA ASN A 103 -3.45 6.72 20.91
C ASN A 103 -3.22 5.92 22.21
N ALA A 104 -3.06 6.64 23.31
CA ALA A 104 -2.77 6.05 24.63
C ALA A 104 -3.88 5.14 25.13
N VAL A 105 -5.13 5.53 24.92
CA VAL A 105 -6.30 4.75 25.38
C VAL A 105 -6.38 3.41 24.66
N LYS A 106 -6.31 3.42 23.32
CA LYS A 106 -6.32 2.19 22.50
C LYS A 106 -5.11 1.30 22.80
N ALA A 107 -3.94 1.88 22.99
CA ALA A 107 -2.73 1.14 23.33
C ALA A 107 -2.87 0.48 24.72
N TYR A 108 -3.41 1.20 25.69
CA TYR A 108 -3.63 0.67 27.02
C TYR A 108 -4.67 -0.45 27.06
N GLN A 109 -5.81 -0.27 26.36
CA GLN A 109 -6.82 -1.32 26.23
C GLN A 109 -6.24 -2.62 25.66
N LYS A 110 -5.42 -2.53 24.61
CA LYS A 110 -4.79 -3.70 23.98
C LYS A 110 -3.75 -4.37 24.87
N ALA A 111 -2.96 -3.58 25.63
CA ALA A 111 -1.88 -4.11 26.46
C ALA A 111 -2.39 -4.72 27.77
N TYR A 112 -3.44 -4.14 28.32
CA TYR A 112 -3.93 -4.51 29.66
C TYR A 112 -5.27 -5.24 29.65
N GLY A 113 -6.02 -5.25 28.55
CA GLY A 113 -7.30 -5.92 28.43
C GLY A 113 -8.43 -5.27 29.24
N VAL A 114 -8.42 -3.94 29.40
CA VAL A 114 -9.38 -3.21 30.25
C VAL A 114 -10.36 -2.36 29.43
N GLY A 115 -11.45 -1.95 30.08
CA GLY A 115 -12.44 -1.08 29.49
C GLY A 115 -11.94 0.34 29.22
N TYR A 116 -12.73 1.08 28.43
CA TYR A 116 -12.37 2.43 27.96
C TYR A 116 -12.08 3.41 29.11
N ASN A 117 -12.95 3.47 30.13
CA ASN A 117 -12.82 4.42 31.24
C ASN A 117 -11.50 4.24 32.02
N THR A 118 -11.14 3.00 32.34
CA THR A 118 -9.87 2.66 32.98
C THR A 118 -8.68 2.98 32.09
N ALA A 119 -8.79 2.70 30.81
CA ALA A 119 -7.74 2.95 29.84
C ALA A 119 -7.53 4.45 29.59
N ALA A 120 -8.57 5.26 29.63
CA ALA A 120 -8.50 6.70 29.44
C ALA A 120 -7.67 7.39 30.54
N VAL A 121 -7.86 6.98 31.78
CA VAL A 121 -7.08 7.53 32.90
C VAL A 121 -5.65 6.98 32.92
N ASN A 122 -5.50 5.67 32.86
CA ASN A 122 -4.20 5.04 33.07
C ASN A 122 -3.28 5.07 31.84
N GLY A 123 -3.86 5.18 30.63
CA GLY A 123 -3.06 5.28 29.41
C GLY A 123 -2.19 6.54 29.36
N TYR A 124 -2.73 7.67 29.78
CA TYR A 124 -1.95 8.92 29.87
C TYR A 124 -0.94 8.89 31.01
N ARG A 125 -1.33 8.36 32.18
CA ARG A 125 -0.41 8.19 33.30
C ARG A 125 0.78 7.32 32.93
N LEU A 126 0.56 6.30 32.10
CA LEU A 126 1.64 5.43 31.66
C LEU A 126 2.62 6.14 30.71
N LEU A 127 2.14 7.10 29.90
CA LEU A 127 3.00 7.94 29.06
C LEU A 127 3.92 8.88 29.86
N ASP A 128 3.53 9.25 31.09
CA ASP A 128 4.34 10.09 31.97
C ASP A 128 5.48 9.32 32.60
N ASN A 129 5.45 7.99 32.56
CA ASN A 129 6.54 7.16 33.08
C ASN A 129 7.81 7.36 32.23
N ALA A 130 8.91 7.77 32.89
CA ALA A 130 10.16 8.12 32.22
C ALA A 130 10.73 6.97 31.35
N ARG A 131 10.64 5.71 31.79
CA ARG A 131 11.14 4.54 31.08
C ARG A 131 10.33 4.29 29.81
N ILE A 132 9.01 4.40 29.90
CA ILE A 132 8.09 4.23 28.77
C ILE A 132 8.26 5.37 27.79
N LYS A 133 8.39 6.61 28.28
CA LYS A 133 8.63 7.79 27.45
C LYS A 133 9.93 7.68 26.65
N ALA A 134 11.01 7.24 27.29
CA ALA A 134 12.30 7.02 26.63
C ALA A 134 12.19 5.95 25.53
N GLU A 135 11.53 4.82 25.81
CA GLU A 135 11.34 3.74 24.86
C GLU A 135 10.47 4.16 23.65
N ILE A 136 9.40 4.89 23.91
CA ILE A 136 8.54 5.45 22.83
C ILE A 136 9.33 6.43 21.99
N GLN A 137 10.17 7.26 22.57
CA GLN A 137 10.99 8.23 21.85
C GLN A 137 12.04 7.54 20.97
N ARG A 138 12.68 6.48 21.46
CA ARG A 138 13.57 5.62 20.69
C ARG A 138 12.86 5.01 19.47
N LEU A 139 11.67 4.46 19.67
CA LEU A 139 10.85 3.87 18.58
C LEU A 139 10.39 4.91 17.54
N LYS A 140 10.02 6.11 17.99
CA LYS A 140 9.70 7.24 17.10
C LYS A 140 10.90 7.62 16.23
N GLN A 141 12.09 7.72 16.83
CA GLN A 141 13.31 8.06 16.12
C GLN A 141 13.67 6.99 15.07
N ASN A 142 13.59 5.71 15.44
CA ASN A 142 13.81 4.60 14.51
C ASN A 142 12.84 4.63 13.32
N ARG A 143 11.57 4.97 13.58
CA ARG A 143 10.57 5.13 12.54
C ARG A 143 10.89 6.30 11.62
N LEU A 144 11.24 7.46 12.18
CA LEU A 144 11.61 8.65 11.43
C LEU A 144 12.84 8.38 10.55
N ASN A 145 13.87 7.76 11.10
CA ASN A 145 15.08 7.41 10.35
C ASN A 145 14.78 6.48 9.17
N ARG A 146 13.83 5.56 9.33
CA ARG A 146 13.40 4.68 8.21
C ARG A 146 12.65 5.45 7.13
N GLU A 147 11.79 6.39 7.51
CA GLU A 147 11.01 7.20 6.56
C GLU A 147 11.88 8.22 5.82
N MET A 148 13.01 8.65 6.41
CA MET A 148 13.95 9.58 5.77
C MET A 148 14.98 8.90 4.85
N LEU A 149 15.18 7.58 4.98
CA LEU A 149 16.13 6.79 4.17
C LEU A 149 15.47 6.11 2.96
N ASP A 150 14.17 6.28 2.77
CA ASP A 150 13.37 5.84 1.62
C ASP A 150 13.20 6.97 0.61
#